data_38be8e956119da969062db8b084bb1c3
#
_entry.id   38be8e956119da969062db8b084bb1c3
#
_cell.length_a   1.000
_cell.length_b   1.000
_cell.length_c   1.000
_cell.angle_alpha   90.00
_cell.angle_beta   90.00
_cell.angle_gamma   90.00
#
_symmetry.space_group_name_H-M   'P 1'
#
loop_
_entity.id
_entity.type
_entity.pdbx_description
1 polymer ?
#
loop_
_entity_poly.entity_id
_entity_poly.type
_entity_poly.pdbx_seq_one_letter_code
_entity_poly.pdbx_strand_id
1 'polypeptide(L)'
;EKEMKKIVKEALPIERFTKTREEAIAYFKEKDEPYKVELIEDLPEGEEISFYQQGEFVDLCAGPHLMTTKPVKAFKLTSLAGAYWRGNEKNKMLTRIYGISYPKKALLDEYLTMLEEAKRRDHRKLGKELGLFMMCEEGPGFPFFLPKGMVLKNTLLDYWRELHKKAGYVEVSTPIILSRHLWETSGHWDHYKENMYTTQIDGEDFAIKPMNCPGGMLVYKAEPRSYKDLPLRVGELGLVHRHEKSGQLHGLMRVRCFTQDDAHIFMMPEQIRDEIEGVVALIDEVYQLFGFKYHVELSTRPEDSMGSDEDWELATEGLRGALNDLGLDYVVNEGDGAFYGPKIDFHLEDSIGRTWQCGTIQLDFQLPLRFNLEYTGADGEKHRPIMIHRVAFGSIERFIGILIEHFAGAFPTWLAPVQVKVLPISDKHL
;
A
#
# COMPACT_ATOMS: atom_id res chain seq x y z
N GLU A 1 -6.30 -11.03 32.51
CA GLU A 1 -7.73 -11.09 32.17
C GLU A 1 -8.64 -11.31 33.40
N LYS A 2 -8.23 -12.11 34.40
CA LYS A 2 -9.03 -12.29 35.62
C LYS A 2 -9.29 -10.95 36.34
N GLU A 3 -8.25 -10.12 36.49
CA GLU A 3 -8.34 -8.83 37.13
C GLU A 3 -9.19 -7.85 36.30
N MET A 4 -9.00 -7.80 34.99
CA MET A 4 -9.84 -7.01 34.09
C MET A 4 -11.34 -7.36 34.22
N LYS A 5 -11.67 -8.66 34.36
CA LYS A 5 -13.06 -9.10 34.57
C LYS A 5 -13.64 -8.61 35.89
N LYS A 6 -12.84 -8.49 36.96
CA LYS A 6 -13.28 -7.92 38.24
C LYS A 6 -13.55 -6.43 38.08
N ILE A 7 -12.60 -5.68 37.49
CA ILE A 7 -12.71 -4.23 37.24
C ILE A 7 -13.96 -3.92 36.40
N VAL A 8 -14.22 -4.69 35.34
CA VAL A 8 -15.45 -4.53 34.54
C VAL A 8 -16.70 -4.79 35.35
N LYS A 9 -16.68 -5.81 36.24
CA LYS A 9 -17.83 -6.15 37.09
C LYS A 9 -18.12 -5.07 38.15
N GLU A 10 -17.09 -4.39 38.62
CA GLU A 10 -17.21 -3.27 39.58
C GLU A 10 -17.92 -2.07 38.98
N ALA A 11 -17.93 -1.95 37.65
CA ALA A 11 -18.60 -0.91 36.89
C ALA A 11 -18.20 0.52 37.32
N LEU A 12 -16.91 0.71 37.65
CA LEU A 12 -16.37 1.98 38.14
C LEU A 12 -16.56 3.08 37.07
N PRO A 13 -16.89 4.32 37.50
CA PRO A 13 -16.86 5.46 36.60
C PRO A 13 -15.45 5.74 36.14
N ILE A 14 -15.33 6.31 34.94
CA ILE A 14 -14.09 6.82 34.38
C ILE A 14 -14.28 8.32 34.21
N GLU A 15 -13.58 9.09 35.02
CA GLU A 15 -13.77 10.53 35.14
C GLU A 15 -12.58 11.26 34.51
N ARG A 16 -12.85 12.22 33.62
CA ARG A 16 -11.86 13.10 33.04
C ARG A 16 -11.66 14.33 33.90
N PHE A 17 -10.40 14.71 34.14
CA PHE A 17 -10.03 15.97 34.75
C PHE A 17 -8.71 16.48 34.14
N THR A 18 -8.35 17.72 34.43
CA THR A 18 -7.15 18.38 33.94
C THR A 18 -6.25 18.83 35.04
N LYS A 19 -4.97 18.95 34.76
CA LYS A 19 -3.96 19.54 35.66
C LYS A 19 -3.13 20.55 34.89
N THR A 20 -2.55 21.52 35.58
CA THR A 20 -1.50 22.35 35.01
C THR A 20 -0.27 21.49 34.67
N ARG A 21 0.61 21.99 33.83
CA ARG A 21 1.87 21.27 33.46
C ARG A 21 2.73 20.99 34.70
N GLU A 22 2.85 21.97 35.58
CA GLU A 22 3.62 21.86 36.82
C GLU A 22 3.04 20.80 37.77
N GLU A 23 1.74 20.79 37.93
CA GLU A 23 1.02 19.82 38.79
C GLU A 23 1.12 18.41 38.21
N ALA A 24 1.01 18.25 36.85
CA ALA A 24 1.09 16.98 36.18
C ALA A 24 2.54 16.38 36.28
N ILE A 25 3.56 17.21 36.09
CA ILE A 25 4.96 16.80 36.24
C ILE A 25 5.26 16.39 37.68
N ALA A 26 4.80 17.19 38.67
CA ALA A 26 4.98 16.90 40.08
C ALA A 26 4.33 15.54 40.45
N TYR A 27 3.10 15.33 40.00
CA TYR A 27 2.35 14.08 40.22
C TYR A 27 3.07 12.83 39.72
N PHE A 28 3.63 12.87 38.52
CA PHE A 28 4.32 11.72 37.95
C PHE A 28 5.76 11.56 38.46
N LYS A 29 6.42 12.64 38.91
CA LYS A 29 7.69 12.55 39.63
C LYS A 29 7.53 11.87 40.98
N GLU A 30 6.46 12.17 41.73
CA GLU A 30 6.14 11.51 43.00
C GLU A 30 5.87 10.00 42.80
N LYS A 31 5.32 9.62 41.66
CA LYS A 31 5.03 8.24 41.32
C LYS A 31 6.18 7.47 40.62
N ASP A 32 7.33 8.09 40.44
CA ASP A 32 8.47 7.54 39.74
C ASP A 32 8.14 7.05 38.30
N GLU A 33 7.39 7.88 37.56
CA GLU A 33 6.94 7.63 36.18
C GLU A 33 7.66 8.53 35.16
N PRO A 34 8.99 8.32 34.91
CA PRO A 34 9.80 9.25 34.15
C PRO A 34 9.37 9.40 32.68
N TYR A 35 8.82 8.35 32.07
CA TYR A 35 8.33 8.41 30.69
C TYR A 35 7.12 9.34 30.53
N LYS A 36 6.27 9.43 31.55
CA LYS A 36 5.10 10.34 31.54
C LYS A 36 5.52 11.78 31.75
N VAL A 37 6.54 11.99 32.58
CA VAL A 37 7.16 13.31 32.74
C VAL A 37 7.73 13.80 31.41
N GLU A 38 8.50 12.96 30.73
CA GLU A 38 9.06 13.26 29.39
C GLU A 38 7.97 13.57 28.36
N LEU A 39 6.87 12.81 28.36
CA LEU A 39 5.74 13.05 27.44
C LEU A 39 5.09 14.42 27.70
N ILE A 40 4.94 14.81 28.96
CA ILE A 40 4.33 16.10 29.32
C ILE A 40 5.27 17.26 28.97
N GLU A 41 6.58 17.10 29.19
CA GLU A 41 7.57 18.12 28.86
C GLU A 41 7.63 18.42 27.35
N ASP A 42 7.33 17.42 26.51
CA ASP A 42 7.32 17.55 25.06
C ASP A 42 6.02 18.10 24.46
N LEU A 43 4.94 18.20 25.24
CA LEU A 43 3.70 18.79 24.75
C LEU A 43 3.90 20.29 24.42
N PRO A 44 3.26 20.84 23.38
CA PRO A 44 3.29 22.27 23.08
C PRO A 44 2.85 23.14 24.25
N GLU A 45 3.36 24.36 24.34
CA GLU A 45 2.89 25.33 25.35
C GLU A 45 1.41 25.65 25.15
N GLY A 46 0.65 25.61 26.26
CA GLY A 46 -0.79 25.90 26.25
C GLY A 46 -1.68 24.71 25.94
N GLU A 47 -1.11 23.54 25.64
CA GLU A 47 -1.90 22.32 25.46
C GLU A 47 -2.50 21.84 26.78
N GLU A 48 -3.79 21.46 26.73
CA GLU A 48 -4.54 20.97 27.89
C GLU A 48 -4.04 19.57 28.29
N ILE A 49 -3.59 19.41 29.51
CA ILE A 49 -3.11 18.13 30.04
C ILE A 49 -4.23 17.42 30.77
N SER A 50 -4.79 16.41 30.11
CA SER A 50 -5.92 15.65 30.63
C SER A 50 -5.51 14.31 31.24
N PHE A 51 -6.27 13.95 32.26
CA PHE A 51 -6.15 12.73 33.04
C PHE A 51 -7.49 12.00 33.07
N TYR A 52 -7.41 10.70 33.26
CA TYR A 52 -8.58 9.88 33.53
C TYR A 52 -8.38 9.09 34.81
N GLN A 53 -9.41 9.11 35.67
CA GLN A 53 -9.45 8.39 36.93
C GLN A 53 -10.47 7.27 36.87
N GLN A 54 -10.08 6.10 37.34
CA GLN A 54 -10.92 4.92 37.51
C GLN A 54 -10.67 4.31 38.90
N GLY A 55 -11.51 4.62 39.86
CA GLY A 55 -11.25 4.26 41.25
C GLY A 55 -9.97 4.91 41.76
N GLU A 56 -9.02 4.12 42.23
CA GLU A 56 -7.71 4.60 42.70
C GLU A 56 -6.68 4.79 41.57
N PHE A 57 -6.98 4.27 40.38
CA PHE A 57 -6.09 4.39 39.24
C PHE A 57 -6.28 5.71 38.51
N VAL A 58 -5.19 6.43 38.34
CA VAL A 58 -5.16 7.72 37.63
C VAL A 58 -4.01 7.73 36.62
N ASP A 59 -4.32 8.11 35.38
CA ASP A 59 -3.31 8.17 34.33
C ASP A 59 -3.51 9.34 33.36
N LEU A 60 -2.42 9.70 32.69
CA LEU A 60 -2.36 10.69 31.61
C LEU A 60 -3.00 10.10 30.34
N CYS A 61 -3.98 10.76 29.76
CA CYS A 61 -4.56 10.36 28.49
C CYS A 61 -5.34 11.52 27.83
N ALA A 62 -5.18 11.65 26.50
CA ALA A 62 -5.96 12.60 25.71
C ALA A 62 -7.43 12.19 25.56
N GLY A 63 -7.73 10.89 25.70
CA GLY A 63 -9.09 10.37 25.50
C GLY A 63 -9.48 10.23 24.02
N PRO A 64 -10.80 10.09 23.71
CA PRO A 64 -11.88 9.90 24.67
C PRO A 64 -11.90 8.51 25.30
N HIS A 65 -12.58 8.38 26.45
CA HIS A 65 -12.83 7.11 27.14
C HIS A 65 -14.33 6.85 27.35
N LEU A 66 -14.66 5.58 27.64
CA LEU A 66 -15.99 5.24 28.15
C LEU A 66 -16.24 5.94 29.50
N MET A 67 -17.50 6.23 29.78
CA MET A 67 -17.89 6.83 31.08
C MET A 67 -17.81 5.85 32.26
N THR A 68 -17.73 4.53 31.95
CA THR A 68 -17.66 3.47 32.97
C THR A 68 -17.15 2.18 32.29
N THR A 69 -16.61 1.25 33.05
CA THR A 69 -16.17 -0.07 32.56
C THR A 69 -17.33 -1.02 32.24
N LYS A 70 -18.56 -0.72 32.66
CA LYS A 70 -19.76 -1.58 32.50
C LYS A 70 -20.04 -2.05 31.08
N PRO A 71 -19.86 -1.25 30.01
CA PRO A 71 -20.08 -1.67 28.63
C PRO A 71 -19.06 -2.69 28.10
N VAL A 72 -17.90 -2.85 28.73
CA VAL A 72 -16.82 -3.76 28.27
C VAL A 72 -17.19 -5.22 28.59
N LYS A 73 -17.98 -5.85 27.72
CA LYS A 73 -18.51 -7.21 27.97
C LYS A 73 -17.64 -8.32 27.42
N ALA A 74 -16.90 -8.07 26.37
CA ALA A 74 -16.09 -9.06 25.70
C ALA A 74 -14.73 -8.48 25.35
N PHE A 75 -13.66 -9.07 25.89
CA PHE A 75 -12.28 -8.67 25.61
C PHE A 75 -11.35 -9.89 25.66
N LYS A 76 -10.21 -9.76 24.99
CA LYS A 76 -9.16 -10.76 24.95
C LYS A 76 -7.79 -10.06 24.90
N LEU A 77 -6.85 -10.50 25.74
CA LEU A 77 -5.44 -10.16 25.57
C LEU A 77 -4.85 -11.09 24.50
N THR A 78 -4.23 -10.52 23.49
CA THR A 78 -3.82 -11.27 22.28
C THR A 78 -2.34 -11.57 22.25
N SER A 79 -1.47 -10.64 22.65
CA SER A 79 -0.02 -10.84 22.60
C SER A 79 0.76 -9.90 23.52
N LEU A 80 2.03 -10.25 23.71
CA LEU A 80 3.05 -9.39 24.32
C LEU A 80 4.16 -9.15 23.29
N ALA A 81 4.69 -7.92 23.23
CA ALA A 81 5.85 -7.59 22.40
C ALA A 81 6.78 -6.61 23.13
N GLY A 82 8.07 -6.69 22.82
CA GLY A 82 9.02 -5.64 23.17
C GLY A 82 8.79 -4.41 22.28
N ALA A 83 8.88 -3.21 22.85
CA ALA A 83 8.82 -1.96 22.12
C ALA A 83 9.83 -0.98 22.72
N TYR A 84 10.77 -0.53 21.90
CA TYR A 84 11.70 0.49 22.35
C TYR A 84 10.98 1.82 22.55
N TRP A 85 11.31 2.51 23.66
CA TRP A 85 10.78 3.83 23.93
C TRP A 85 11.01 4.77 22.75
N ARG A 86 9.95 5.41 22.26
CA ARG A 86 9.93 6.29 21.06
C ARG A 86 10.44 5.62 19.77
N GLY A 87 10.39 4.30 19.69
CA GLY A 87 10.83 3.56 18.50
C GLY A 87 12.35 3.58 18.26
N ASN A 88 13.13 4.07 19.21
CA ASN A 88 14.58 4.13 19.10
C ASN A 88 15.21 2.94 19.84
N GLU A 89 15.96 2.11 19.11
CA GLU A 89 16.63 0.91 19.63
C GLU A 89 17.69 1.20 20.73
N LYS A 90 18.16 2.46 20.83
CA LYS A 90 19.08 2.88 21.89
C LYS A 90 18.38 3.15 23.21
N ASN A 91 17.07 3.32 23.20
CA ASN A 91 16.25 3.54 24.37
C ASN A 91 15.86 2.23 25.05
N LYS A 92 15.35 2.31 26.27
CA LYS A 92 14.88 1.14 27.02
C LYS A 92 13.76 0.42 26.28
N MET A 93 13.86 -0.92 26.23
CA MET A 93 12.78 -1.76 25.73
C MET A 93 11.71 -1.92 26.78
N LEU A 94 10.49 -1.53 26.45
CA LEU A 94 9.29 -1.70 27.26
C LEU A 94 8.50 -2.91 26.79
N THR A 95 7.59 -3.42 27.64
CA THR A 95 6.65 -4.47 27.25
C THR A 95 5.33 -3.86 26.82
N ARG A 96 4.93 -4.13 25.58
CA ARG A 96 3.62 -3.74 25.04
C ARG A 96 2.66 -4.92 25.12
N ILE A 97 1.51 -4.69 25.75
CA ILE A 97 0.43 -5.66 25.87
C ILE A 97 -0.65 -5.30 24.85
N TYR A 98 -0.99 -6.24 23.98
CA TYR A 98 -2.05 -6.09 23.00
C TYR A 98 -3.32 -6.77 23.48
N GLY A 99 -4.43 -6.12 23.25
CA GLY A 99 -5.75 -6.66 23.57
C GLY A 99 -6.81 -6.08 22.63
N ILE A 100 -7.96 -6.73 22.62
CA ILE A 100 -9.11 -6.34 21.81
C ILE A 100 -10.38 -6.44 22.63
N SER A 101 -11.33 -5.57 22.37
CA SER A 101 -12.63 -5.54 23.02
C SER A 101 -13.75 -5.34 22.00
N TYR A 102 -14.87 -6.01 22.24
CA TYR A 102 -16.11 -5.90 21.46
C TYR A 102 -17.34 -5.72 22.36
N PRO A 103 -18.40 -5.07 21.87
CA PRO A 103 -19.65 -4.92 22.63
C PRO A 103 -20.34 -6.25 22.98
N LYS A 104 -20.12 -7.29 22.16
CA LYS A 104 -20.73 -8.62 22.30
C LYS A 104 -19.70 -9.71 22.16
N LYS A 105 -19.87 -10.79 22.96
CA LYS A 105 -18.96 -11.96 22.89
C LYS A 105 -18.96 -12.62 21.50
N ALA A 106 -20.09 -12.70 20.82
CA ALA A 106 -20.17 -13.29 19.48
C ALA A 106 -19.26 -12.58 18.47
N LEU A 107 -19.21 -11.23 18.50
CA LEU A 107 -18.33 -10.44 17.64
C LEU A 107 -16.84 -10.64 17.97
N LEU A 108 -16.52 -10.82 19.25
CA LEU A 108 -15.15 -11.15 19.65
C LEU A 108 -14.76 -12.55 19.17
N ASP A 109 -15.64 -13.55 19.33
CA ASP A 109 -15.39 -14.93 18.91
C ASP A 109 -15.24 -15.01 17.38
N GLU A 110 -16.05 -14.27 16.61
CA GLU A 110 -15.94 -14.14 15.16
C GLU A 110 -14.58 -13.55 14.75
N TYR A 111 -14.18 -12.44 15.38
CA TYR A 111 -12.88 -11.82 15.13
C TYR A 111 -11.72 -12.73 15.48
N LEU A 112 -11.77 -13.45 16.60
CA LEU A 112 -10.72 -14.40 16.97
C LEU A 112 -10.63 -15.56 15.97
N THR A 113 -11.77 -16.07 15.48
CA THR A 113 -11.81 -17.07 14.42
C THR A 113 -11.17 -16.55 13.12
N MET A 114 -11.49 -15.31 12.74
CA MET A 114 -10.85 -14.65 11.58
C MET A 114 -9.33 -14.56 11.76
N LEU A 115 -8.84 -14.19 12.95
CA LEU A 115 -7.39 -14.14 13.23
C LEU A 115 -6.71 -15.52 13.13
N GLU A 116 -7.39 -16.58 13.57
CA GLU A 116 -6.86 -17.96 13.46
C GLU A 116 -6.82 -18.41 11.99
N GLU A 117 -7.87 -18.10 11.21
CA GLU A 117 -7.89 -18.34 9.77
C GLU A 117 -6.78 -17.55 9.05
N ALA A 118 -6.56 -16.28 9.40
CA ALA A 118 -5.48 -15.47 8.84
C ALA A 118 -4.09 -16.12 9.10
N LYS A 119 -3.85 -16.61 10.31
CA LYS A 119 -2.61 -17.34 10.64
C LYS A 119 -2.46 -18.65 9.87
N ARG A 120 -3.55 -19.38 9.69
CA ARG A 120 -3.56 -20.63 8.92
C ARG A 120 -3.23 -20.40 7.46
N ARG A 121 -3.70 -19.28 6.88
CA ARG A 121 -3.54 -18.90 5.48
C ARG A 121 -2.29 -18.05 5.21
N ASP A 122 -1.49 -17.72 6.21
CA ASP A 122 -0.31 -16.88 6.07
C ASP A 122 0.57 -17.32 4.89
N HIS A 123 0.75 -16.44 3.92
CA HIS A 123 1.48 -16.70 2.68
C HIS A 123 2.93 -17.12 2.91
N ARG A 124 3.56 -16.67 4.00
CA ARG A 124 4.94 -17.05 4.35
C ARG A 124 5.02 -18.53 4.73
N LYS A 125 4.02 -19.02 5.48
CA LYS A 125 3.88 -20.42 5.85
C LYS A 125 3.53 -21.27 4.62
N LEU A 126 2.42 -20.95 3.95
CA LEU A 126 1.94 -21.71 2.81
C LEU A 126 2.92 -21.65 1.63
N GLY A 127 3.53 -20.49 1.38
CA GLY A 127 4.53 -20.34 0.33
C GLY A 127 5.76 -21.24 0.52
N LYS A 128 6.21 -21.40 1.79
CA LYS A 128 7.28 -22.33 2.13
C LYS A 128 6.82 -23.79 1.98
N GLU A 129 5.66 -24.16 2.51
CA GLU A 129 5.10 -25.51 2.42
C GLU A 129 4.87 -25.96 0.97
N LEU A 130 4.41 -25.05 0.12
CA LEU A 130 4.17 -25.29 -1.31
C LEU A 130 5.43 -25.17 -2.16
N GLY A 131 6.55 -24.68 -1.62
CA GLY A 131 7.81 -24.49 -2.33
C GLY A 131 7.73 -23.38 -3.40
N LEU A 132 7.07 -22.26 -3.09
CA LEU A 132 6.85 -21.17 -4.04
C LEU A 132 7.97 -20.13 -4.01
N PHE A 133 8.39 -19.73 -2.83
CA PHE A 133 9.43 -18.72 -2.64
C PHE A 133 10.16 -18.90 -1.32
N MET A 134 11.30 -18.23 -1.20
CA MET A 134 12.06 -18.14 0.05
C MET A 134 12.56 -16.72 0.29
N MET A 135 12.81 -16.40 1.54
CA MET A 135 13.53 -15.21 2.00
C MET A 135 14.83 -15.68 2.64
N CYS A 136 15.93 -14.95 2.47
CA CYS A 136 17.22 -15.30 3.05
C CYS A 136 17.89 -14.07 3.70
N GLU A 137 18.91 -14.32 4.51
CA GLU A 137 19.63 -13.29 5.26
C GLU A 137 20.49 -12.41 4.36
N GLU A 138 20.94 -12.93 3.21
CA GLU A 138 21.72 -12.19 2.23
C GLU A 138 20.93 -11.09 1.51
N GLY A 139 19.57 -11.22 1.53
CA GLY A 139 18.68 -10.25 0.88
C GLY A 139 17.42 -9.99 1.69
N PRO A 140 17.49 -9.31 2.85
CA PRO A 140 16.29 -9.02 3.64
C PRO A 140 15.33 -8.11 2.86
N GLY A 141 14.13 -8.63 2.61
CA GLY A 141 13.10 -7.95 1.80
C GLY A 141 13.21 -8.21 0.29
N PHE A 142 14.11 -9.09 -0.14
CA PHE A 142 14.24 -9.53 -1.54
C PHE A 142 13.75 -10.96 -1.68
N PRO A 143 12.57 -11.21 -2.28
CA PRO A 143 12.03 -12.55 -2.43
C PRO A 143 12.75 -13.34 -3.52
N PHE A 144 13.05 -14.61 -3.23
CA PHE A 144 13.59 -15.57 -4.19
C PHE A 144 12.47 -16.51 -4.60
N PHE A 145 12.07 -16.48 -5.87
CA PHE A 145 11.07 -17.40 -6.39
C PHE A 145 11.69 -18.76 -6.73
N LEU A 146 11.08 -19.82 -6.22
CA LEU A 146 11.45 -21.21 -6.51
C LEU A 146 10.72 -21.69 -7.78
N PRO A 147 11.09 -22.87 -8.34
CA PRO A 147 10.52 -23.31 -9.62
C PRO A 147 9.00 -23.30 -9.69
N LYS A 148 8.29 -23.78 -8.65
CA LYS A 148 6.83 -23.74 -8.60
C LYS A 148 6.28 -22.32 -8.49
N GLY A 149 6.97 -21.47 -7.75
CA GLY A 149 6.64 -20.04 -7.66
C GLY A 149 6.81 -19.32 -8.99
N MET A 150 7.82 -19.71 -9.77
CA MET A 150 8.00 -19.17 -11.12
C MET A 150 6.91 -19.62 -12.09
N VAL A 151 6.38 -20.84 -11.98
CA VAL A 151 5.20 -21.23 -12.75
C VAL A 151 4.02 -20.32 -12.44
N LEU A 152 3.71 -20.12 -11.14
CA LEU A 152 2.63 -19.24 -10.71
C LEU A 152 2.85 -17.80 -11.21
N LYS A 153 4.05 -17.25 -11.01
CA LYS A 153 4.41 -15.90 -11.44
C LYS A 153 4.27 -15.73 -12.95
N ASN A 154 4.84 -16.62 -13.74
CA ASN A 154 4.80 -16.55 -15.20
C ASN A 154 3.37 -16.67 -15.73
N THR A 155 2.54 -17.54 -15.15
CA THR A 155 1.12 -17.67 -15.52
C THR A 155 0.36 -16.33 -15.32
N LEU A 156 0.64 -15.61 -14.23
CA LEU A 156 0.07 -14.27 -14.01
C LEU A 156 0.60 -13.24 -15.00
N LEU A 157 1.90 -13.25 -15.28
CA LEU A 157 2.52 -12.34 -16.26
C LEU A 157 2.02 -12.60 -17.68
N ASP A 158 1.80 -13.86 -18.06
CA ASP A 158 1.25 -14.21 -19.37
C ASP A 158 -0.21 -13.78 -19.49
N TYR A 159 -1.01 -13.96 -18.44
CA TYR A 159 -2.37 -13.42 -18.36
C TYR A 159 -2.37 -11.89 -18.50
N TRP A 160 -1.47 -11.19 -17.82
CA TRP A 160 -1.31 -9.74 -17.94
C TRP A 160 -1.01 -9.34 -19.39
N ARG A 161 -0.08 -10.01 -20.06
CA ARG A 161 0.28 -9.73 -21.46
C ARG A 161 -0.89 -9.93 -22.40
N GLU A 162 -1.62 -11.03 -22.23
CA GLU A 162 -2.81 -11.31 -23.05
C GLU A 162 -3.89 -10.25 -22.89
N LEU A 163 -4.20 -9.89 -21.65
CA LEU A 163 -5.18 -8.86 -21.31
C LEU A 163 -4.77 -7.49 -21.91
N HIS A 164 -3.53 -7.09 -21.73
CA HIS A 164 -3.01 -5.81 -22.20
C HIS A 164 -2.93 -5.73 -23.71
N LYS A 165 -2.51 -6.79 -24.36
CA LYS A 165 -2.51 -6.88 -25.84
C LYS A 165 -3.94 -6.72 -26.39
N LYS A 166 -4.92 -7.37 -25.78
CA LYS A 166 -6.33 -7.25 -26.14
C LYS A 166 -6.86 -5.83 -25.96
N ALA A 167 -6.40 -5.13 -24.92
CA ALA A 167 -6.75 -3.73 -24.63
C ALA A 167 -5.91 -2.70 -25.42
N GLY A 168 -5.05 -3.13 -26.36
CA GLY A 168 -4.28 -2.25 -27.24
C GLY A 168 -3.03 -1.63 -26.63
N TYR A 169 -2.49 -2.22 -25.57
CA TYR A 169 -1.21 -1.80 -24.99
C TYR A 169 -0.02 -2.38 -25.77
N VAL A 170 1.05 -1.59 -25.83
CA VAL A 170 2.38 -2.04 -26.29
C VAL A 170 3.27 -2.28 -25.05
N GLU A 171 4.04 -3.36 -25.07
CA GLU A 171 4.95 -3.71 -23.96
C GLU A 171 6.34 -3.12 -24.24
N VAL A 172 6.93 -2.48 -23.20
CA VAL A 172 8.30 -1.95 -23.24
C VAL A 172 9.08 -2.45 -22.03
N SER A 173 10.39 -2.22 -22.04
CA SER A 173 11.26 -2.49 -20.90
C SER A 173 12.29 -1.37 -20.77
N THR A 174 12.40 -0.78 -19.59
CA THR A 174 13.36 0.27 -19.30
C THR A 174 14.47 -0.22 -18.37
N PRO A 175 15.70 0.34 -18.48
CA PRO A 175 16.84 -0.07 -17.66
C PRO A 175 16.59 0.11 -16.16
N ILE A 176 17.21 -0.76 -15.35
CA ILE A 176 17.07 -0.72 -13.88
C ILE A 176 17.91 0.41 -13.28
N ILE A 177 19.10 0.68 -13.82
CA ILE A 177 20.03 1.69 -13.33
C ILE A 177 20.05 2.85 -14.30
N LEU A 178 19.74 4.07 -13.81
CA LEU A 178 19.67 5.29 -14.60
C LEU A 178 20.34 6.44 -13.84
N SER A 179 20.88 7.42 -14.58
CA SER A 179 21.62 8.55 -14.03
C SER A 179 20.76 9.45 -13.14
N ARG A 180 21.37 10.08 -12.16
CA ARG A 180 20.74 11.03 -11.24
C ARG A 180 19.94 12.12 -11.95
N HIS A 181 20.45 12.65 -13.07
CA HIS A 181 19.78 13.70 -13.82
C HIS A 181 18.33 13.36 -14.22
N LEU A 182 18.05 12.08 -14.56
CA LEU A 182 16.70 11.63 -14.87
C LEU A 182 15.76 11.78 -13.66
N TRP A 183 16.27 11.46 -12.48
CA TRP A 183 15.51 11.48 -11.23
C TRP A 183 15.30 12.91 -10.71
N GLU A 184 16.25 13.81 -10.95
CA GLU A 184 16.09 15.27 -10.73
C GLU A 184 15.04 15.86 -11.68
N THR A 185 15.10 15.52 -12.96
CA THR A 185 14.12 15.95 -13.94
C THR A 185 12.71 15.55 -13.57
N SER A 186 12.52 14.32 -13.09
CA SER A 186 11.21 13.80 -12.69
C SER A 186 10.75 14.25 -11.30
N GLY A 187 11.61 14.86 -10.48
CA GLY A 187 11.32 15.27 -9.10
C GLY A 187 11.48 14.14 -8.05
N HIS A 188 11.74 12.91 -8.48
CA HIS A 188 11.91 11.79 -7.53
C HIS A 188 13.12 11.98 -6.63
N TRP A 189 14.18 12.65 -7.09
CA TRP A 189 15.36 12.91 -6.28
C TRP A 189 15.08 13.80 -5.08
N ASP A 190 14.14 14.74 -5.21
CA ASP A 190 13.79 15.68 -4.15
C ASP A 190 12.72 15.11 -3.19
N HIS A 191 11.70 14.42 -3.74
CA HIS A 191 10.53 13.97 -2.98
C HIS A 191 10.57 12.49 -2.56
N TYR A 192 11.47 11.67 -3.12
CA TYR A 192 11.48 10.22 -2.92
C TYR A 192 12.84 9.60 -2.60
N LYS A 193 13.89 10.43 -2.45
CA LYS A 193 15.28 9.99 -2.30
C LYS A 193 15.51 8.99 -1.16
N GLU A 194 14.85 9.15 -0.02
CA GLU A 194 15.01 8.25 1.13
C GLU A 194 14.61 6.81 0.83
N ASN A 195 13.76 6.60 -0.17
CA ASN A 195 13.30 5.30 -0.62
C ASN A 195 14.09 4.75 -1.82
N MET A 196 15.15 5.43 -2.26
CA MET A 196 15.94 5.04 -3.43
C MET A 196 17.25 4.37 -3.02
N TYR A 197 17.67 3.36 -3.78
CA TYR A 197 19.02 2.84 -3.76
C TYR A 197 19.87 3.64 -4.74
N THR A 198 20.96 4.23 -4.26
CA THR A 198 21.87 5.04 -5.08
C THR A 198 23.26 4.41 -5.12
N THR A 199 23.99 4.65 -6.20
CA THR A 199 25.39 4.21 -6.37
C THR A 199 26.16 5.26 -7.16
N GLN A 200 27.48 5.15 -7.14
CA GLN A 200 28.36 5.96 -7.97
C GLN A 200 29.10 5.09 -8.97
N ILE A 201 29.13 5.51 -10.23
CA ILE A 201 29.83 4.86 -11.33
C ILE A 201 30.67 5.94 -12.01
N ASP A 202 31.98 5.73 -12.08
CA ASP A 202 32.95 6.67 -12.69
C ASP A 202 32.85 8.12 -12.14
N GLY A 203 32.47 8.27 -10.85
CA GLY A 203 32.31 9.56 -10.17
C GLY A 203 30.95 10.24 -10.40
N GLU A 204 30.06 9.64 -11.14
CA GLU A 204 28.69 10.12 -11.35
C GLU A 204 27.67 9.33 -10.52
N ASP A 205 26.62 10.02 -10.05
CA ASP A 205 25.55 9.42 -9.26
C ASP A 205 24.53 8.73 -10.17
N PHE A 206 24.17 7.51 -9.82
CA PHE A 206 23.11 6.71 -10.42
C PHE A 206 22.12 6.24 -9.35
N ALA A 207 20.91 5.92 -9.77
CA ALA A 207 19.94 5.25 -8.91
C ALA A 207 19.36 4.00 -9.57
N ILE A 208 19.04 3.03 -8.73
CA ILE A 208 18.25 1.86 -9.10
C ILE A 208 16.78 2.33 -9.12
N LYS A 209 16.06 2.12 -10.20
CA LYS A 209 14.72 2.68 -10.38
C LYS A 209 13.74 2.24 -9.29
N PRO A 210 13.13 3.21 -8.57
CA PRO A 210 12.03 2.94 -7.64
C PRO A 210 10.67 2.92 -8.34
N MET A 211 10.61 3.47 -9.54
CA MET A 211 9.43 3.62 -10.42
C MET A 211 9.83 3.53 -11.88
N ASN A 212 8.87 3.24 -12.77
CA ASN A 212 9.13 3.07 -14.21
C ASN A 212 8.89 4.36 -15.01
N CYS A 213 8.08 5.28 -14.48
CA CYS A 213 7.60 6.45 -15.21
C CYS A 213 8.69 7.31 -15.87
N PRO A 214 9.84 7.66 -15.25
CA PRO A 214 10.85 8.47 -15.93
C PRO A 214 11.46 7.77 -17.15
N GLY A 215 11.66 6.44 -17.08
CA GLY A 215 12.06 5.64 -18.23
C GLY A 215 11.02 5.66 -19.35
N GLY A 216 9.74 5.56 -19.01
CA GLY A 216 8.61 5.66 -19.93
C GLY A 216 8.55 6.99 -20.69
N MET A 217 8.91 8.12 -20.01
CA MET A 217 9.02 9.42 -20.67
C MET A 217 10.08 9.43 -21.78
N LEU A 218 11.23 8.79 -21.53
CA LEU A 218 12.28 8.66 -22.54
C LEU A 218 11.82 7.81 -23.73
N VAL A 219 11.08 6.74 -23.48
CA VAL A 219 10.50 5.90 -24.53
C VAL A 219 9.49 6.71 -25.37
N TYR A 220 8.61 7.50 -24.73
CA TYR A 220 7.68 8.39 -25.47
C TYR A 220 8.44 9.34 -26.41
N LYS A 221 9.54 9.93 -25.95
CA LYS A 221 10.36 10.90 -26.70
C LYS A 221 11.23 10.28 -27.80
N ALA A 222 11.37 8.97 -27.85
CA ALA A 222 12.21 8.29 -28.84
C ALA A 222 11.76 8.56 -30.28
N GLU A 223 10.47 8.90 -30.47
CA GLU A 223 9.89 9.19 -31.78
C GLU A 223 9.00 10.43 -31.72
N PRO A 224 8.91 11.23 -32.81
CA PRO A 224 7.91 12.29 -32.92
C PRO A 224 6.50 11.72 -32.85
N ARG A 225 5.60 12.38 -32.10
CA ARG A 225 4.21 11.95 -31.94
C ARG A 225 3.25 12.95 -32.57
N SER A 226 2.10 12.45 -33.02
CA SER A 226 0.99 13.24 -33.51
C SER A 226 -0.30 12.86 -32.77
N TYR A 227 -1.33 13.67 -32.90
CA TYR A 227 -2.66 13.38 -32.33
C TYR A 227 -3.24 12.03 -32.79
N LYS A 228 -2.78 11.50 -33.95
CA LYS A 228 -3.22 10.19 -34.48
C LYS A 228 -2.61 9.01 -33.74
N ASP A 229 -1.51 9.23 -33.01
CA ASP A 229 -0.82 8.22 -32.23
C ASP A 229 -1.39 8.10 -30.80
N LEU A 230 -2.29 9.02 -30.42
CA LEU A 230 -2.90 9.10 -29.11
C LEU A 230 -4.35 8.56 -29.12
N PRO A 231 -4.80 7.82 -28.08
CA PRO A 231 -4.05 7.51 -26.87
C PRO A 231 -2.97 6.45 -27.11
N LEU A 232 -1.76 6.68 -26.59
CA LEU A 232 -0.66 5.73 -26.60
C LEU A 232 -0.59 5.01 -25.26
N ARG A 233 -0.90 3.70 -25.25
CA ARG A 233 -0.92 2.87 -24.05
C ARG A 233 0.34 2.03 -24.00
N VAL A 234 1.24 2.32 -23.05
CA VAL A 234 2.55 1.69 -22.89
C VAL A 234 2.59 0.93 -21.57
N GLY A 235 2.70 -0.40 -21.64
CA GLY A 235 2.80 -1.28 -20.48
C GLY A 235 4.24 -1.75 -20.23
N GLU A 236 4.60 -1.90 -18.95
CA GLU A 236 5.90 -2.43 -18.54
C GLU A 236 5.74 -3.33 -17.31
N LEU A 237 6.18 -4.58 -17.42
CA LEU A 237 6.42 -5.44 -16.27
C LEU A 237 7.76 -5.05 -15.64
N GLY A 238 7.76 -3.90 -14.97
CA GLY A 238 8.97 -3.22 -14.54
C GLY A 238 9.48 -3.73 -13.19
N LEU A 239 10.75 -4.20 -13.15
CA LEU A 239 11.40 -4.55 -11.89
C LEU A 239 11.89 -3.29 -11.20
N VAL A 240 11.32 -2.98 -10.03
CA VAL A 240 11.63 -1.79 -9.24
C VAL A 240 12.15 -2.14 -7.85
N HIS A 241 12.92 -1.23 -7.26
CA HIS A 241 13.53 -1.41 -5.95
C HIS A 241 13.22 -0.22 -5.06
N ARG A 242 12.76 -0.47 -3.84
CA ARG A 242 12.45 0.56 -2.84
C ARG A 242 13.10 0.24 -1.52
N HIS A 243 13.78 1.21 -0.93
CA HIS A 243 14.39 1.06 0.39
C HIS A 243 13.33 1.14 1.48
N GLU A 244 12.60 0.03 1.65
CA GLU A 244 11.64 -0.11 2.75
C GLU A 244 12.37 -0.35 4.08
N LYS A 245 11.92 0.31 5.15
CA LYS A 245 12.47 0.12 6.50
C LYS A 245 12.29 -1.32 6.97
N SER A 246 13.29 -1.90 7.62
CA SER A 246 13.29 -3.31 8.04
C SER A 246 12.06 -3.71 8.88
N GLY A 247 11.57 -2.83 9.75
CA GLY A 247 10.37 -3.07 10.57
C GLY A 247 9.04 -3.12 9.80
N GLN A 248 9.05 -2.74 8.52
CA GLN A 248 7.87 -2.75 7.67
C GLN A 248 7.80 -3.98 6.75
N LEU A 249 8.90 -4.73 6.60
CA LEU A 249 8.98 -5.88 5.72
C LEU A 249 8.03 -7.00 6.18
N HIS A 250 7.27 -7.59 5.25
CA HIS A 250 6.29 -8.61 5.56
C HIS A 250 6.11 -9.61 4.42
N GLY A 251 6.95 -10.64 4.37
CA GLY A 251 6.90 -11.68 3.32
C GLY A 251 6.84 -11.06 1.92
N LEU A 252 5.89 -11.49 1.09
CA LEU A 252 5.62 -10.92 -0.24
C LEU A 252 4.78 -9.62 -0.20
N MET A 253 4.13 -9.32 0.92
CA MET A 253 3.22 -8.16 1.04
C MET A 253 3.98 -6.84 1.04
N ARG A 254 5.19 -6.79 1.60
CA ARG A 254 6.05 -5.62 1.60
C ARG A 254 7.51 -6.04 1.43
N VAL A 255 8.03 -5.75 0.27
CA VAL A 255 9.36 -6.18 -0.22
C VAL A 255 10.18 -4.99 -0.69
N ARG A 256 11.48 -5.19 -0.90
CA ARG A 256 12.41 -4.18 -1.42
C ARG A 256 12.66 -4.30 -2.93
N CYS A 257 12.26 -5.41 -3.52
CA CYS A 257 12.35 -5.66 -4.96
C CYS A 257 11.07 -6.34 -5.42
N PHE A 258 10.40 -5.77 -6.41
CA PHE A 258 9.16 -6.32 -6.94
C PHE A 258 8.95 -5.95 -8.41
N THR A 259 8.16 -6.78 -9.09
CA THR A 259 7.70 -6.52 -10.44
C THR A 259 6.40 -5.73 -10.36
N GLN A 260 6.39 -4.53 -10.92
CA GLN A 260 5.18 -3.71 -11.02
C GLN A 260 4.53 -3.95 -12.39
N ASP A 261 3.22 -4.17 -12.41
CA ASP A 261 2.41 -4.26 -13.63
C ASP A 261 2.02 -2.86 -14.13
N ASP A 262 3.03 -2.08 -14.39
CA ASP A 262 2.89 -0.66 -14.66
C ASP A 262 2.44 -0.37 -16.09
N ALA A 263 1.68 0.70 -16.27
CA ALA A 263 1.47 1.26 -17.58
C ALA A 263 1.27 2.77 -17.53
N HIS A 264 1.67 3.41 -18.62
CA HIS A 264 1.53 4.83 -18.86
C HIS A 264 0.70 5.05 -20.09
N ILE A 265 -0.36 5.84 -19.97
CA ILE A 265 -1.24 6.20 -21.09
C ILE A 265 -1.03 7.68 -21.37
N PHE A 266 -0.50 7.98 -22.55
CA PHE A 266 -0.35 9.34 -23.04
C PHE A 266 -1.52 9.68 -23.92
N MET A 267 -2.19 10.82 -23.66
CA MET A 267 -3.48 11.13 -24.28
C MET A 267 -3.71 12.63 -24.44
N MET A 268 -4.69 12.96 -25.24
CA MET A 268 -5.23 14.30 -25.35
C MET A 268 -6.26 14.57 -24.24
N PRO A 269 -6.53 15.84 -23.87
CA PRO A 269 -7.50 16.18 -22.82
C PRO A 269 -8.90 15.55 -23.00
N GLU A 270 -9.39 15.52 -24.23
CA GLU A 270 -10.69 14.95 -24.57
C GLU A 270 -10.79 13.43 -24.43
N GLN A 271 -9.64 12.73 -24.28
CA GLN A 271 -9.58 11.27 -24.13
C GLN A 271 -9.54 10.82 -22.67
N ILE A 272 -9.41 11.74 -21.70
CA ILE A 272 -9.24 11.42 -20.27
C ILE A 272 -10.34 10.47 -19.79
N ARG A 273 -11.59 10.80 -20.06
CA ARG A 273 -12.74 10.02 -19.59
C ARG A 273 -12.71 8.59 -20.12
N ASP A 274 -12.62 8.44 -21.43
CA ASP A 274 -12.65 7.12 -22.09
C ASP A 274 -11.49 6.23 -21.61
N GLU A 275 -10.31 6.81 -21.41
CA GLU A 275 -9.14 6.08 -20.92
C GLU A 275 -9.29 5.65 -19.46
N ILE A 276 -9.83 6.50 -18.57
CA ILE A 276 -10.12 6.12 -17.17
C ILE A 276 -11.16 5.00 -17.14
N GLU A 277 -12.26 5.12 -17.89
CA GLU A 277 -13.29 4.08 -18.01
C GLU A 277 -12.71 2.74 -18.49
N GLY A 278 -11.83 2.79 -19.51
CA GLY A 278 -11.14 1.62 -20.02
C GLY A 278 -10.22 0.95 -18.98
N VAL A 279 -9.52 1.75 -18.18
CA VAL A 279 -8.66 1.21 -17.09
C VAL A 279 -9.49 0.62 -15.97
N VAL A 280 -10.59 1.26 -15.57
CA VAL A 280 -11.51 0.73 -14.55
C VAL A 280 -12.07 -0.63 -15.00
N ALA A 281 -12.52 -0.74 -16.25
CA ALA A 281 -13.03 -2.00 -16.81
C ALA A 281 -11.94 -3.09 -16.80
N LEU A 282 -10.69 -2.76 -17.12
CA LEU A 282 -9.58 -3.70 -17.09
C LEU A 282 -9.29 -4.19 -15.66
N ILE A 283 -9.30 -3.29 -14.68
CA ILE A 283 -9.10 -3.63 -13.25
C ILE A 283 -10.23 -4.52 -12.77
N ASP A 284 -11.48 -4.20 -13.11
CA ASP A 284 -12.65 -5.01 -12.77
C ASP A 284 -12.56 -6.42 -13.36
N GLU A 285 -12.20 -6.58 -14.66
CA GLU A 285 -11.99 -7.88 -15.29
C GLU A 285 -10.98 -8.73 -14.53
N VAL A 286 -9.86 -8.12 -14.09
CA VAL A 286 -8.84 -8.80 -13.27
C VAL A 286 -9.42 -9.26 -11.94
N TYR A 287 -10.11 -8.39 -11.21
CA TYR A 287 -10.57 -8.73 -9.87
C TYR A 287 -11.72 -9.74 -9.87
N GLN A 288 -12.61 -9.66 -10.84
CA GLN A 288 -13.69 -10.65 -11.05
C GLN A 288 -13.13 -12.04 -11.35
N LEU A 289 -12.05 -12.15 -12.14
CA LEU A 289 -11.42 -13.44 -12.44
C LEU A 289 -10.98 -14.19 -11.18
N PHE A 290 -10.54 -13.48 -10.15
CA PHE A 290 -10.09 -14.07 -8.88
C PHE A 290 -11.20 -14.10 -7.82
N GLY A 291 -12.37 -13.54 -8.10
CA GLY A 291 -13.51 -13.48 -7.17
C GLY A 291 -13.33 -12.45 -6.05
N PHE A 292 -12.52 -11.41 -6.27
CA PHE A 292 -12.35 -10.31 -5.32
C PHE A 292 -13.53 -9.33 -5.38
N LYS A 293 -13.92 -8.86 -4.20
CA LYS A 293 -14.68 -7.61 -4.05
C LYS A 293 -13.69 -6.48 -3.84
N TYR A 294 -14.10 -5.26 -4.18
CA TYR A 294 -13.27 -4.09 -3.95
C TYR A 294 -14.12 -2.86 -3.63
N HIS A 295 -13.51 -1.86 -2.99
CA HIS A 295 -14.04 -0.51 -2.86
C HIS A 295 -13.04 0.49 -3.44
N VAL A 296 -13.53 1.68 -3.74
CA VAL A 296 -12.79 2.70 -4.46
C VAL A 296 -12.58 3.91 -3.57
N GLU A 297 -11.37 4.47 -3.59
CA GLU A 297 -11.02 5.72 -2.92
C GLU A 297 -10.50 6.74 -3.94
N LEU A 298 -10.92 8.00 -3.81
CA LEU A 298 -10.38 9.14 -4.54
C LEU A 298 -9.46 9.91 -3.61
N SER A 299 -8.16 9.82 -3.85
CA SER A 299 -7.13 10.47 -3.03
C SER A 299 -6.73 11.82 -3.64
N THR A 300 -6.82 12.87 -2.81
CA THR A 300 -6.59 14.25 -3.23
C THR A 300 -5.18 14.73 -2.88
N ARG A 301 -4.90 16.01 -3.07
CA ARG A 301 -3.58 16.65 -2.99
C ARG A 301 -2.93 16.52 -1.61
N PRO A 302 -1.69 15.98 -1.49
CA PRO A 302 -0.91 16.01 -0.26
C PRO A 302 -0.23 17.37 -0.05
N GLU A 303 0.26 17.63 1.19
CA GLU A 303 1.01 18.85 1.52
C GLU A 303 2.30 18.99 0.68
N ASP A 304 3.07 17.91 0.56
CA ASP A 304 4.27 17.85 -0.30
C ASP A 304 3.87 17.44 -1.72
N SER A 305 3.64 18.41 -2.58
CA SER A 305 3.17 18.19 -3.95
C SER A 305 3.70 19.21 -4.94
N MET A 306 3.76 18.81 -6.21
CA MET A 306 4.11 19.68 -7.35
C MET A 306 2.86 20.18 -8.06
N GLY A 307 3.01 21.26 -8.85
CA GLY A 307 1.97 21.80 -9.72
C GLY A 307 1.12 22.89 -9.09
N SER A 308 0.35 23.56 -9.93
CA SER A 308 -0.55 24.65 -9.53
C SER A 308 -1.85 24.13 -8.90
N ASP A 309 -2.58 25.00 -8.22
CA ASP A 309 -3.88 24.65 -7.65
C ASP A 309 -4.87 24.31 -8.76
N GLU A 310 -4.81 25.03 -9.89
CA GLU A 310 -5.64 24.83 -11.08
C GLU A 310 -5.41 23.45 -11.71
N ASP A 311 -4.16 23.00 -11.83
CA ASP A 311 -3.81 21.67 -12.36
C ASP A 311 -4.39 20.57 -11.47
N TRP A 312 -4.27 20.73 -10.14
CA TRP A 312 -4.79 19.78 -9.18
C TRP A 312 -6.32 19.71 -9.17
N GLU A 313 -6.98 20.87 -9.27
CA GLU A 313 -8.45 20.91 -9.35
C GLU A 313 -8.93 20.24 -10.63
N LEU A 314 -8.34 20.58 -11.79
CA LEU A 314 -8.68 19.98 -13.08
C LEU A 314 -8.47 18.45 -13.08
N ALA A 315 -7.35 17.97 -12.53
CA ALA A 315 -7.05 16.55 -12.45
C ALA A 315 -8.01 15.82 -11.50
N THR A 316 -8.29 16.39 -10.32
CA THR A 316 -9.20 15.80 -9.34
C THR A 316 -10.62 15.71 -9.87
N GLU A 317 -11.12 16.78 -10.52
CA GLU A 317 -12.44 16.78 -11.15
C GLU A 317 -12.52 15.83 -12.35
N GLY A 318 -11.44 15.65 -13.11
CA GLY A 318 -11.36 14.62 -14.16
C GLY A 318 -11.56 13.20 -13.63
N LEU A 319 -10.88 12.84 -12.55
CA LEU A 319 -11.05 11.55 -11.88
C LEU A 319 -12.44 11.40 -11.24
N ARG A 320 -12.90 12.44 -10.54
CA ARG A 320 -14.24 12.48 -9.91
C ARG A 320 -15.35 12.31 -10.94
N GLY A 321 -15.25 13.04 -12.05
CA GLY A 321 -16.22 12.97 -13.14
C GLY A 321 -16.33 11.55 -13.70
N ALA A 322 -15.20 10.90 -14.00
CA ALA A 322 -15.19 9.53 -14.50
C ALA A 322 -15.83 8.53 -13.52
N LEU A 323 -15.54 8.65 -12.20
CA LEU A 323 -16.16 7.79 -11.18
C LEU A 323 -17.68 7.98 -11.11
N ASN A 324 -18.16 9.24 -11.17
CA ASN A 324 -19.58 9.56 -11.16
C ASN A 324 -20.29 9.03 -12.40
N ASP A 325 -19.68 9.17 -13.57
CA ASP A 325 -20.25 8.71 -14.85
C ASP A 325 -20.34 7.18 -14.92
N LEU A 326 -19.39 6.47 -14.31
CA LEU A 326 -19.42 5.02 -14.13
C LEU A 326 -20.40 4.56 -13.05
N GLY A 327 -20.93 5.49 -12.25
CA GLY A 327 -21.85 5.17 -11.14
C GLY A 327 -21.17 4.37 -10.02
N LEU A 328 -19.86 4.54 -9.84
CA LEU A 328 -19.10 3.86 -8.79
C LEU A 328 -19.23 4.61 -7.46
N ASP A 329 -19.53 3.88 -6.39
CA ASP A 329 -19.42 4.39 -5.04
C ASP A 329 -17.95 4.53 -4.64
N TYR A 330 -17.56 5.68 -4.11
CA TYR A 330 -16.19 5.92 -3.65
C TYR A 330 -16.14 6.79 -2.40
N VAL A 331 -15.05 6.68 -1.67
CA VAL A 331 -14.72 7.52 -0.51
C VAL A 331 -13.64 8.52 -0.90
N VAL A 332 -13.74 9.77 -0.47
CA VAL A 332 -12.67 10.75 -0.66
C VAL A 332 -11.67 10.60 0.48
N ASN A 333 -10.41 10.36 0.12
CA ASN A 333 -9.27 10.28 1.02
C ASN A 333 -8.40 11.52 0.82
N GLU A 334 -8.61 12.52 1.70
CA GLU A 334 -7.94 13.82 1.54
C GLU A 334 -6.45 13.72 1.88
N GLY A 335 -5.59 14.28 1.02
CA GLY A 335 -4.16 14.39 1.26
C GLY A 335 -3.34 13.12 0.96
N ASP A 336 -3.93 12.05 0.41
CA ASP A 336 -3.24 10.78 0.12
C ASP A 336 -2.85 10.63 -1.37
N GLY A 337 -2.97 11.67 -2.17
CA GLY A 337 -2.53 11.68 -3.57
C GLY A 337 -1.02 11.47 -3.74
N ALA A 338 -0.57 11.22 -4.97
CA ALA A 338 0.85 11.23 -5.27
C ALA A 338 1.37 12.69 -5.29
N PHE A 339 2.68 12.89 -5.13
CA PHE A 339 3.25 14.24 -5.14
C PHE A 339 3.04 14.99 -6.48
N TYR A 340 2.72 14.28 -7.55
CA TYR A 340 2.52 14.82 -8.91
C TYR A 340 1.06 14.79 -9.40
N GLY A 341 0.12 14.17 -8.68
CA GLY A 341 -1.29 14.15 -9.09
C GLY A 341 -2.22 13.34 -8.19
N PRO A 342 -3.53 13.58 -8.29
CA PRO A 342 -4.55 12.83 -7.59
C PRO A 342 -4.64 11.39 -8.13
N LYS A 343 -5.23 10.49 -7.33
CA LYS A 343 -5.34 9.08 -7.70
C LYS A 343 -6.68 8.47 -7.31
N ILE A 344 -7.09 7.46 -8.07
CA ILE A 344 -8.12 6.50 -7.70
C ILE A 344 -7.42 5.24 -7.23
N ASP A 345 -7.69 4.80 -6.00
CA ASP A 345 -7.18 3.57 -5.42
C ASP A 345 -8.27 2.51 -5.33
N PHE A 346 -7.94 1.30 -5.74
CA PHE A 346 -8.80 0.13 -5.64
C PHE A 346 -8.30 -0.77 -4.50
N HIS A 347 -9.14 -0.89 -3.48
CA HIS A 347 -8.87 -1.72 -2.31
C HIS A 347 -9.65 -3.02 -2.43
N LEU A 348 -8.97 -4.10 -2.78
CA LEU A 348 -9.60 -5.41 -2.85
C LEU A 348 -9.75 -6.06 -1.47
N GLU A 349 -10.86 -6.76 -1.28
CA GLU A 349 -11.18 -7.52 -0.08
C GLU A 349 -10.88 -9.00 -0.31
N ASP A 350 -10.07 -9.59 0.56
CA ASP A 350 -9.78 -11.02 0.51
C ASP A 350 -10.89 -11.86 1.16
N SER A 351 -10.76 -13.19 1.07
CA SER A 351 -11.78 -14.14 1.56
C SER A 351 -12.01 -14.13 3.08
N ILE A 352 -11.21 -13.38 3.84
CA ILE A 352 -11.37 -13.20 5.29
C ILE A 352 -11.62 -11.75 5.69
N GLY A 353 -11.99 -10.90 4.72
CA GLY A 353 -12.41 -9.51 4.95
C GLY A 353 -11.28 -8.52 5.22
N ARG A 354 -10.03 -8.83 4.83
CA ARG A 354 -8.93 -7.86 4.87
C ARG A 354 -8.87 -7.10 3.55
N THR A 355 -8.54 -5.82 3.62
CA THR A 355 -8.41 -4.95 2.45
C THR A 355 -6.95 -4.73 2.05
N TRP A 356 -6.71 -4.69 0.73
CA TRP A 356 -5.38 -4.53 0.13
C TRP A 356 -5.45 -3.55 -1.03
N GLN A 357 -4.74 -2.45 -0.94
CA GLN A 357 -4.57 -1.54 -2.06
C GLN A 357 -3.71 -2.22 -3.14
N CYS A 358 -4.27 -2.42 -4.32
CA CYS A 358 -3.61 -3.04 -5.47
C CYS A 358 -3.70 -2.17 -6.72
N GLY A 359 -4.90 -1.99 -7.28
CA GLY A 359 -5.12 -1.14 -8.45
C GLY A 359 -5.01 0.34 -8.09
N THR A 360 -4.43 1.11 -9.00
CA THR A 360 -4.34 2.57 -8.86
C THR A 360 -4.37 3.21 -10.24
N ILE A 361 -5.08 4.33 -10.36
CA ILE A 361 -5.11 5.22 -11.53
C ILE A 361 -4.69 6.61 -11.05
N GLN A 362 -3.63 7.17 -11.63
CA GLN A 362 -3.12 8.50 -11.28
C GLN A 362 -3.11 9.37 -12.52
N LEU A 363 -3.75 10.53 -12.45
CA LEU A 363 -3.75 11.50 -13.54
C LEU A 363 -2.63 12.52 -13.30
N ASP A 364 -1.77 12.71 -14.29
CA ASP A 364 -0.53 13.48 -14.17
C ASP A 364 -0.37 14.48 -15.31
N PHE A 365 -0.29 15.76 -14.94
CA PHE A 365 0.02 16.89 -15.81
C PHE A 365 1.49 17.34 -15.66
N GLN A 366 2.18 16.93 -14.60
CA GLN A 366 3.47 17.46 -14.19
C GLN A 366 4.64 16.80 -14.89
N LEU A 367 4.69 15.47 -14.95
CA LEU A 367 5.79 14.76 -15.61
C LEU A 367 5.84 15.07 -17.12
N PRO A 368 4.74 15.09 -17.89
CA PRO A 368 4.77 15.54 -19.27
C PRO A 368 5.34 16.96 -19.45
N LEU A 369 5.06 17.87 -18.51
CA LEU A 369 5.63 19.21 -18.49
C LEU A 369 7.13 19.19 -18.24
N ARG A 370 7.57 18.52 -17.18
CA ARG A 370 8.99 18.46 -16.75
C ARG A 370 9.90 17.79 -17.79
N PHE A 371 9.38 16.79 -18.48
CA PHE A 371 10.10 16.11 -19.56
C PHE A 371 9.95 16.78 -20.93
N ASN A 372 9.20 17.87 -21.00
CA ASN A 372 8.87 18.56 -22.25
C ASN A 372 8.35 17.59 -23.33
N LEU A 373 7.34 16.79 -22.97
CA LEU A 373 6.69 15.90 -23.93
C LEU A 373 5.78 16.70 -24.85
N GLU A 374 5.76 16.34 -26.14
CA GLU A 374 4.96 17.01 -27.14
C GLU A 374 4.34 16.02 -28.13
N TYR A 375 3.20 16.40 -28.69
CA TYR A 375 2.63 15.80 -29.91
C TYR A 375 2.20 16.92 -30.87
N THR A 376 2.15 16.63 -32.17
CA THR A 376 1.64 17.56 -33.18
C THR A 376 0.13 17.37 -33.27
N GLY A 377 -0.63 18.46 -33.01
CA GLY A 377 -2.09 18.47 -33.09
C GLY A 377 -2.62 18.44 -34.53
N ALA A 378 -3.93 18.35 -34.67
CA ALA A 378 -4.62 18.44 -35.97
C ALA A 378 -4.48 19.83 -36.60
N ASP A 379 -4.20 20.86 -35.79
CA ASP A 379 -3.91 22.25 -36.17
C ASP A 379 -2.48 22.44 -36.69
N GLY A 380 -1.62 21.40 -36.58
CA GLY A 380 -0.21 21.46 -36.95
C GLY A 380 0.71 22.02 -35.87
N GLU A 381 0.16 22.47 -34.75
CA GLU A 381 0.91 23.04 -33.63
C GLU A 381 1.36 21.95 -32.63
N LYS A 382 2.31 22.31 -31.74
CA LYS A 382 2.79 21.46 -30.68
C LYS A 382 1.93 21.58 -29.42
N HIS A 383 1.46 20.45 -28.95
CA HIS A 383 0.66 20.33 -27.74
C HIS A 383 1.33 19.40 -26.75
N ARG A 384 0.96 19.52 -25.47
CA ARG A 384 1.44 18.65 -24.39
C ARG A 384 0.42 17.57 -24.10
N PRO A 385 0.84 16.28 -24.09
CA PRO A 385 -0.05 15.21 -23.66
C PRO A 385 -0.29 15.26 -22.16
N ILE A 386 -1.43 14.71 -21.74
CA ILE A 386 -1.72 14.35 -20.37
C ILE A 386 -1.37 12.88 -20.19
N MET A 387 -1.06 12.46 -18.97
CA MET A 387 -0.65 11.10 -18.71
C MET A 387 -1.46 10.46 -17.59
N ILE A 388 -1.79 9.19 -17.75
CA ILE A 388 -2.24 8.31 -16.68
C ILE A 388 -1.11 7.34 -16.33
N HIS A 389 -0.79 7.22 -15.05
CA HIS A 389 -0.08 6.09 -14.49
C HIS A 389 -1.11 5.10 -13.94
N ARG A 390 -0.96 3.82 -14.22
CA ARG A 390 -1.88 2.84 -13.67
C ARG A 390 -1.25 1.48 -13.44
N VAL A 391 -1.75 0.80 -12.43
CA VAL A 391 -1.49 -0.61 -12.12
C VAL A 391 -2.82 -1.31 -11.85
N ALA A 392 -2.93 -2.60 -12.19
CA ALA A 392 -4.08 -3.44 -11.86
C ALA A 392 -3.76 -4.39 -10.69
N PHE A 393 -2.63 -5.09 -10.77
CA PHE A 393 -2.13 -5.94 -9.67
C PHE A 393 -1.33 -5.14 -8.63
N GLY A 394 -0.70 -4.05 -9.05
CA GLY A 394 0.28 -3.30 -8.27
C GLY A 394 1.64 -4.00 -8.26
N SER A 395 2.04 -4.59 -7.15
CA SER A 395 3.19 -5.50 -7.06
C SER A 395 2.73 -6.93 -7.33
N ILE A 396 3.33 -7.58 -8.32
CA ILE A 396 3.06 -9.00 -8.64
C ILE A 396 3.38 -9.88 -7.42
N GLU A 397 4.45 -9.60 -6.70
CA GLU A 397 4.83 -10.31 -5.48
C GLU A 397 3.77 -10.18 -4.40
N ARG A 398 3.27 -8.97 -4.14
CA ARG A 398 2.16 -8.73 -3.20
C ARG A 398 0.90 -9.44 -3.65
N PHE A 399 0.55 -9.36 -4.92
CA PHE A 399 -0.64 -9.98 -5.46
C PHE A 399 -0.59 -11.52 -5.35
N ILE A 400 0.58 -12.13 -5.60
CA ILE A 400 0.81 -13.57 -5.34
C ILE A 400 0.62 -13.89 -3.84
N GLY A 401 1.14 -13.07 -2.94
CA GLY A 401 0.93 -13.21 -1.50
C GLY A 401 -0.56 -13.20 -1.14
N ILE A 402 -1.31 -12.25 -1.71
CA ILE A 402 -2.78 -12.14 -1.52
C ILE A 402 -3.49 -13.40 -2.06
N LEU A 403 -3.12 -13.87 -3.26
CA LEU A 403 -3.71 -15.09 -3.85
C LEU A 403 -3.44 -16.34 -3.01
N ILE A 404 -2.21 -16.49 -2.46
CA ILE A 404 -1.88 -17.60 -1.56
C ILE A 404 -2.82 -17.60 -0.36
N GLU A 405 -3.06 -16.45 0.25
CA GLU A 405 -3.92 -16.30 1.42
C GLU A 405 -5.40 -16.41 1.06
N HIS A 406 -5.84 -15.81 -0.04
CA HIS A 406 -7.21 -15.85 -0.54
C HIS A 406 -7.68 -17.29 -0.84
N PHE A 407 -6.87 -18.04 -1.58
CA PHE A 407 -7.15 -19.44 -1.92
C PHE A 407 -6.67 -20.44 -0.86
N ALA A 408 -6.05 -20.00 0.24
CA ALA A 408 -5.43 -20.86 1.25
C ALA A 408 -4.45 -21.90 0.63
N GLY A 409 -3.76 -21.51 -0.45
CA GLY A 409 -2.84 -22.37 -1.21
C GLY A 409 -3.50 -23.33 -2.21
N ALA A 410 -4.82 -23.40 -2.26
CA ALA A 410 -5.57 -24.23 -3.21
C ALA A 410 -6.00 -23.40 -4.45
N PHE A 411 -5.04 -23.06 -5.28
CA PHE A 411 -5.26 -22.22 -6.46
C PHE A 411 -6.24 -22.83 -7.47
N PRO A 412 -6.95 -22.00 -8.25
CA PRO A 412 -7.67 -22.45 -9.44
C PRO A 412 -6.74 -23.27 -10.36
N THR A 413 -7.25 -24.28 -11.04
CA THR A 413 -6.44 -25.23 -11.82
C THR A 413 -5.53 -24.53 -12.83
N TRP A 414 -6.03 -23.51 -13.54
CA TRP A 414 -5.25 -22.78 -14.54
C TRP A 414 -4.04 -22.03 -13.95
N LEU A 415 -4.11 -21.65 -12.67
CA LEU A 415 -3.07 -20.91 -11.95
C LEU A 415 -2.17 -21.83 -11.12
N ALA A 416 -2.61 -23.05 -10.84
CA ALA A 416 -1.90 -23.99 -9.97
C ALA A 416 -0.55 -24.43 -10.57
N PRO A 417 0.56 -24.35 -9.81
CA PRO A 417 1.88 -24.81 -10.25
C PRO A 417 1.94 -26.30 -10.63
N VAL A 418 1.06 -27.09 -10.01
CA VAL A 418 0.87 -28.52 -10.34
C VAL A 418 -0.61 -28.72 -10.58
N GLN A 419 -0.99 -28.90 -11.84
CA GLN A 419 -2.40 -29.02 -12.24
C GLN A 419 -2.94 -30.44 -12.09
N VAL A 420 -2.11 -31.45 -12.39
CA VAL A 420 -2.46 -32.86 -12.31
C VAL A 420 -1.31 -33.65 -11.71
N LYS A 421 -1.63 -34.59 -10.82
CA LYS A 421 -0.67 -35.53 -10.25
C LYS A 421 -1.19 -36.94 -10.39
N VAL A 422 -0.44 -37.80 -11.09
CA VAL A 422 -0.73 -39.23 -11.18
C VAL A 422 0.00 -39.94 -10.06
N LEU A 423 -0.71 -40.71 -9.26
CA LEU A 423 -0.19 -41.48 -8.13
C LEU A 423 -0.31 -42.97 -8.45
N PRO A 424 0.74 -43.63 -8.96
CA PRO A 424 0.71 -45.06 -9.21
C PRO A 424 0.74 -45.82 -7.89
N ILE A 425 -0.02 -46.91 -7.80
CA ILE A 425 -0.08 -47.78 -6.60
C ILE A 425 1.20 -48.61 -6.48
N SER A 426 1.82 -48.92 -7.60
CA SER A 426 3.10 -49.66 -7.66
C SER A 426 3.85 -49.34 -8.97
N ASP A 427 5.16 -49.67 -9.01
CA ASP A 427 6.01 -49.45 -10.20
C ASP A 427 5.51 -50.18 -11.45
N LYS A 428 4.64 -51.16 -11.32
CA LYS A 428 3.99 -51.88 -12.43
C LYS A 428 2.95 -50.98 -13.16
N HIS A 429 2.60 -49.84 -12.61
CA HIS A 429 1.60 -48.89 -13.15
C HIS A 429 2.27 -47.61 -13.69
N LEU A 430 3.59 -47.54 -13.65
CA LEU A 430 4.40 -46.56 -14.36
C LEU A 430 4.63 -46.99 -15.79
#